data_38f3946e1dfb9fa74b2be847d95d8d5f
#
_entry.id   38f3946e1dfb9fa74b2be847d95d8d5f
#
_cell.length_a   1.000
_cell.length_b   1.000
_cell.length_c   1.000
_cell.angle_alpha   90.00
_cell.angle_beta   90.00
_cell.angle_gamma   90.00
#
_symmetry.space_group_name_H-M   'P 1'
#
loop_
_entity.id
_entity.type
_entity.pdbx_description
1 polymer ?
#
loop_
_entity_poly.entity_id
_entity_poly.type
_entity_poly.pdbx_seq_one_letter_code
_entity_poly.pdbx_strand_id
1 'polypeptide(L)'
;MAGSENMSSKNLAIKHDDHGDPKALRVERAAERVSAELDKVIHERMRLGIISAPAANDKLSFSELKNLLKTTDGNVSVHARKLEEAGYVVCEKSFKGRTPLTEYKITGEGKKALERYLNHMEALIKAMKNV
;
A
#
# COMPACT_ATOMS: atom_id res chain seq x y z
N MET A 1 -30.83 -4.75 -2.95
CA MET A 1 -30.57 -4.29 -3.05
C MET A 1 -30.10 -3.74 -3.42
N ALA A 2 -29.93 -3.69 -3.48
CA ALA A 2 -29.42 -3.04 -3.67
C ALA A 2 -29.05 -2.36 -3.97
N GLY A 3 -28.97 -2.05 -4.00
CA GLY A 3 -28.62 -1.25 -4.15
C GLY A 3 -27.98 -0.77 -4.30
N SER A 4 -27.95 -0.70 -4.04
CA SER A 4 -27.35 -0.02 -4.07
C SER A 4 -26.56 0.21 -4.59
N GLU A 5 -26.56 0.16 -4.72
CA GLU A 5 -25.99 0.59 -5.03
C GLU A 5 -25.54 1.14 -5.73
N ASN A 6 -25.76 1.17 -5.80
CA ASN A 6 -25.39 1.88 -6.30
C ASN A 6 -25.27 2.67 -6.58
N MET A 7 -25.55 2.91 -6.21
CA MET A 7 -25.50 3.86 -6.37
C MET A 7 -24.91 4.60 -6.32
N SER A 8 -24.61 4.69 -5.87
CA SER A 8 -23.94 5.43 -5.77
C SER A 8 -23.11 5.78 -6.52
N SER A 9 -22.93 5.47 -6.69
CA SER A 9 -22.13 5.93 -7.30
C SER A 9 -22.40 6.44 -8.28
N LYS A 10 -23.13 6.40 -8.39
CA LYS A 10 -23.32 6.93 -9.22
C LYS A 10 -23.45 8.06 -9.40
N ASN A 11 -23.54 8.38 -8.81
CA ASN A 11 -23.42 9.34 -8.90
C ASN A 11 -22.69 9.98 -8.98
N LEU A 12 -22.26 9.90 -8.76
CA LEU A 12 -21.42 10.48 -8.89
C LEU A 12 -21.08 11.05 -9.81
N ALA A 13 -21.43 11.02 -10.06
CA ALA A 13 -21.07 11.54 -10.70
C ALA A 13 -21.14 12.30 -11.31
N ILE A 14 -21.41 12.40 -11.27
CA ILE A 14 -21.33 13.13 -11.61
C ILE A 14 -21.34 13.80 -12.18
N LYS A 15 -21.49 14.07 -12.24
CA LYS A 15 -21.44 14.76 -12.59
C LYS A 15 -21.14 15.50 -13.05
N HIS A 16 -21.11 15.78 -13.09
CA HIS A 16 -20.84 16.51 -13.30
C HIS A 16 -20.46 17.25 -13.89
N ASP A 17 -20.46 17.49 -13.98
CA ASP A 17 -20.15 18.18 -14.46
C ASP A 17 -19.39 18.68 -14.99
N ASP A 18 -19.12 18.67 -15.06
CA ASP A 18 -18.47 19.06 -15.54
C ASP A 18 -17.84 19.37 -16.52
N HIS A 19 -17.89 19.45 -15.93
CA HIS A 19 -17.77 19.68 -17.02
C HIS A 19 -16.87 20.45 -17.62
N GLY A 20 -16.24 20.46 -17.41
CA GLY A 20 -15.61 21.10 -17.83
C GLY A 20 -14.23 21.45 -17.88
N ASP A 21 -13.45 21.46 -16.91
CA ASP A 21 -12.02 21.74 -16.93
C ASP A 21 -11.26 20.53 -17.48
N PRO A 22 -10.64 20.62 -18.69
CA PRO A 22 -9.89 19.50 -19.25
C PRO A 22 -8.74 19.05 -18.37
N LYS A 23 -8.14 19.97 -17.61
CA LYS A 23 -7.04 19.61 -16.70
C LYS A 23 -7.54 18.76 -15.56
N ALA A 24 -8.63 19.17 -14.94
CA ALA A 24 -9.24 18.40 -13.84
C ALA A 24 -9.64 17.02 -14.33
N LEU A 25 -10.20 16.93 -15.52
CA LEU A 25 -10.61 15.66 -16.09
C LEU A 25 -9.42 14.75 -16.37
N ARG A 26 -8.30 15.30 -16.83
CA ARG A 26 -7.09 14.50 -17.02
C ARG A 26 -6.52 13.96 -15.73
N VAL A 27 -6.54 14.76 -14.67
CA VAL A 27 -6.08 14.29 -13.36
C VAL A 27 -6.99 13.17 -12.87
N GLU A 28 -8.29 13.33 -13.02
CA GLU A 28 -9.27 12.33 -12.62
C GLU A 28 -9.03 11.00 -13.32
N ARG A 29 -8.85 11.04 -14.65
CA ARG A 29 -8.59 9.84 -15.43
C ARG A 29 -7.28 9.17 -15.06
N ALA A 30 -6.25 9.97 -14.83
CA ALA A 30 -4.96 9.45 -14.42
C ALA A 30 -5.07 8.79 -13.05
N ALA A 31 -5.78 9.41 -12.12
CA ALA A 31 -5.98 8.88 -10.77
C ALA A 31 -6.75 7.56 -10.82
N GLU A 32 -7.80 7.50 -11.62
CA GLU A 32 -8.59 6.27 -11.79
C GLU A 32 -7.73 5.13 -12.34
N ARG A 33 -6.96 5.42 -13.38
CA ARG A 33 -6.11 4.40 -14.00
C ARG A 33 -5.06 3.88 -13.03
N VAL A 34 -4.39 4.79 -12.33
CA VAL A 34 -3.35 4.39 -11.37
C VAL A 34 -3.98 3.66 -10.19
N SER A 35 -5.10 4.17 -9.67
CA SER A 35 -5.78 3.55 -8.53
C SER A 35 -6.23 2.13 -8.83
N ALA A 36 -6.71 1.88 -10.06
CA ALA A 36 -7.16 0.55 -10.44
C ALA A 36 -6.01 -0.45 -10.48
N GLU A 37 -4.77 0.02 -10.66
CA GLU A 37 -3.59 -0.83 -10.75
C GLU A 37 -2.77 -0.86 -9.47
N LEU A 38 -3.09 -0.01 -8.50
CA LEU A 38 -2.37 -0.03 -7.22
C LEU A 38 -2.67 -1.32 -6.48
N ASP A 39 -1.62 -1.89 -5.91
CA ASP A 39 -1.77 -3.10 -5.13
C ASP A 39 -2.51 -2.77 -3.84
N LYS A 40 -3.66 -3.39 -3.64
CA LYS A 40 -4.53 -3.12 -2.48
C LYS A 40 -3.90 -3.51 -1.16
N VAL A 41 -3.02 -4.50 -1.18
CA VAL A 41 -2.34 -4.94 0.03
C VAL A 41 -1.30 -3.91 0.46
N ILE A 42 -0.58 -3.34 -0.50
CA ILE A 42 0.46 -2.35 -0.23
C ILE A 42 -0.14 -0.96 -0.01
N HIS A 43 -1.21 -0.62 -0.73
CA HIS A 43 -1.81 0.70 -0.67
C HIS A 43 -2.59 0.92 0.63
N GLU A 44 -1.90 0.77 1.71
CA GLU A 44 -2.37 1.06 3.05
C GLU A 44 -1.14 1.54 3.82
N ARG A 45 -1.28 2.65 4.53
CA ARG A 45 -0.13 3.35 5.10
C ARG A 45 0.79 2.48 5.94
N MET A 46 0.21 1.67 6.81
CA MET A 46 1.01 0.79 7.68
C MET A 46 1.70 -0.30 6.88
N ARG A 47 0.98 -0.92 5.94
CA ARG A 47 1.56 -2.00 5.14
C ARG A 47 2.63 -1.48 4.19
N LEU A 48 2.44 -0.30 3.64
CA LEU A 48 3.49 0.32 2.83
C LEU A 48 4.76 0.54 3.64
N GLY A 49 4.62 1.01 4.87
CA GLY A 49 5.76 1.19 5.77
C GLY A 49 6.44 -0.12 6.11
N ILE A 50 5.65 -1.15 6.40
CA ILE A 50 6.18 -2.46 6.81
C ILE A 50 6.92 -3.14 5.66
N ILE A 51 6.48 -2.99 4.42
CA ILE A 51 7.19 -3.59 3.29
C ILE A 51 8.39 -2.75 2.85
N SER A 52 8.30 -1.43 2.98
CA SER A 52 9.37 -0.53 2.55
C SER A 52 10.61 -0.63 3.43
N ALA A 53 10.42 -0.79 4.73
CA ALA A 53 11.53 -0.87 5.68
C ALA A 53 12.42 -2.09 5.42
N PRO A 54 11.89 -3.32 5.28
CA PRO A 54 12.73 -4.47 4.92
C PRO A 54 13.30 -4.38 3.50
N ALA A 55 12.65 -3.63 2.60
CA ALA A 55 13.20 -3.44 1.26
C ALA A 55 14.50 -2.63 1.30
N ALA A 56 14.61 -1.72 2.26
CA ALA A 56 15.80 -0.88 2.43
C ALA A 56 16.86 -1.55 3.32
N ASN A 57 16.51 -2.61 4.01
CA ASN A 57 17.37 -3.34 4.94
C ASN A 57 17.21 -4.83 4.65
N ASP A 58 18.19 -5.65 5.06
CA ASP A 58 18.06 -7.10 4.87
C ASP A 58 16.84 -7.66 5.56
N LYS A 59 16.67 -7.29 6.83
CA LYS A 59 15.50 -7.68 7.60
C LYS A 59 15.38 -6.76 8.80
N LEU A 60 14.18 -6.70 9.34
CA LEU A 60 13.90 -5.89 10.51
C LEU A 60 13.09 -6.70 11.52
N SER A 61 13.39 -6.51 12.80
CA SER A 61 12.66 -7.18 13.85
C SER A 61 11.28 -6.53 14.03
N PHE A 62 10.39 -7.26 14.67
CA PHE A 62 9.07 -6.75 15.05
C PHE A 62 9.20 -5.46 15.86
N SER A 63 10.10 -5.44 16.82
CA SER A 63 10.33 -4.25 17.66
C SER A 63 10.84 -3.07 16.84
N GLU A 64 11.75 -3.33 15.91
CA GLU A 64 12.29 -2.27 15.06
C GLU A 64 11.19 -1.67 14.17
N LEU A 65 10.33 -2.51 13.60
CA LEU A 65 9.20 -2.03 12.79
C LEU A 65 8.24 -1.20 13.62
N LYS A 66 7.92 -1.69 14.82
CA LYS A 66 7.01 -0.98 15.71
C LYS A 66 7.55 0.40 16.06
N ASN A 67 8.83 0.49 16.39
CA ASN A 67 9.46 1.75 16.77
C ASN A 67 9.59 2.70 15.57
N LEU A 68 9.99 2.15 14.42
CA LEU A 68 10.15 2.94 13.21
C LEU A 68 8.84 3.58 12.76
N LEU A 69 7.76 2.82 12.84
CA LEU A 69 6.44 3.28 12.41
C LEU A 69 5.65 3.96 13.51
N LYS A 70 6.20 3.99 14.72
CA LYS A 70 5.57 4.63 15.88
C LYS A 70 4.15 4.14 16.06
N THR A 71 3.99 2.83 16.13
CA THR A 71 2.69 2.18 16.19
C THR A 71 2.64 1.14 17.30
N THR A 72 1.61 0.31 17.33
CA THR A 72 1.38 -0.68 18.37
C THR A 72 1.70 -2.07 17.89
N ASP A 73 1.88 -3.01 18.82
CA ASP A 73 2.09 -4.41 18.52
C ASP A 73 0.96 -4.97 17.66
N GLY A 74 -0.29 -4.61 18.02
CA GLY A 74 -1.46 -5.08 17.29
C GLY A 74 -1.47 -4.63 15.84
N ASN A 75 -1.11 -3.37 15.60
CA ASN A 75 -1.05 -2.84 14.24
C ASN A 75 0.01 -3.56 13.41
N VAL A 76 1.21 -3.75 13.96
CA VAL A 76 2.26 -4.47 13.25
C VAL A 76 1.81 -5.89 12.94
N SER A 77 1.27 -6.59 13.94
CA SER A 77 0.82 -7.98 13.78
C SER A 77 -0.21 -8.13 12.67
N VAL A 78 -1.24 -7.30 12.69
CA VAL A 78 -2.34 -7.39 11.73
C VAL A 78 -1.86 -7.09 10.32
N HIS A 79 -1.10 -6.02 10.16
CA HIS A 79 -0.68 -5.59 8.83
C HIS A 79 0.45 -6.44 8.26
N ALA A 80 1.37 -6.89 9.11
CA ALA A 80 2.42 -7.80 8.67
C ALA A 80 1.84 -9.13 8.21
N ARG A 81 0.80 -9.62 8.89
CA ARG A 81 0.14 -10.87 8.49
C ARG A 81 -0.47 -10.75 7.11
N LYS A 82 -1.08 -9.60 6.79
CA LYS A 82 -1.67 -9.41 5.46
C LYS A 82 -0.60 -9.43 4.37
N LEU A 83 0.57 -8.88 4.67
CA LEU A 83 1.70 -8.93 3.74
C LEU A 83 2.24 -10.35 3.58
N GLU A 84 2.27 -11.12 4.68
CA GLU A 84 2.66 -12.53 4.63
C GLU A 84 1.69 -13.34 3.79
N GLU A 85 0.40 -13.13 4.00
CA GLU A 85 -0.64 -13.85 3.25
C GLU A 85 -0.58 -13.54 1.76
N ALA A 86 -0.16 -12.35 1.41
CA ALA A 86 0.02 -11.97 0.01
C ALA A 86 1.34 -12.50 -0.57
N GLY A 87 2.21 -13.06 0.26
CA GLY A 87 3.49 -13.57 -0.19
C GLY A 87 4.57 -12.50 -0.35
N TYR A 88 4.34 -11.32 0.19
CA TYR A 88 5.25 -10.18 -0.01
C TYR A 88 6.35 -10.10 1.05
N VAL A 89 6.12 -10.63 2.23
CA VAL A 89 7.14 -10.73 3.27
C VAL A 89 7.10 -12.11 3.89
N VAL A 90 8.22 -12.52 4.47
CA VAL A 90 8.30 -13.74 5.28
C VAL A 90 8.68 -13.35 6.70
N CYS A 91 8.11 -14.07 7.64
CA CYS A 91 8.37 -13.90 9.05
C CYS A 91 9.31 -15.01 9.50
N GLU A 92 10.44 -14.65 10.09
CA GLU A 92 11.40 -15.60 10.62
C GLU A 92 11.42 -15.49 12.13
N LYS A 93 11.20 -16.60 12.80
CA LYS A 93 11.21 -16.65 14.26
C LYS A 93 12.44 -17.40 14.74
N SER A 94 13.14 -16.80 15.67
CA SER A 94 14.36 -17.38 16.22
C SER A 94 14.51 -16.91 17.67
N PHE A 95 15.69 -17.07 18.22
CA PHE A 95 16.00 -16.60 19.56
C PHE A 95 17.30 -15.81 19.53
N LYS A 96 17.32 -14.75 20.31
CA LYS A 96 18.54 -14.01 20.62
C LYS A 96 18.86 -14.35 22.06
N GLY A 97 19.75 -15.32 22.26
CA GLY A 97 19.93 -15.91 23.58
C GLY A 97 18.67 -16.68 23.97
N ARG A 98 18.01 -16.26 25.03
CA ARG A 98 16.75 -16.87 25.49
C ARG A 98 15.52 -16.04 25.08
N THR A 99 15.73 -14.91 24.44
CA THR A 99 14.65 -14.01 24.05
C THR A 99 14.14 -14.36 22.67
N PRO A 100 12.84 -14.59 22.50
CA PRO A 100 12.27 -14.82 21.17
C PRO A 100 12.49 -13.60 20.29
N LEU A 101 12.85 -13.86 19.03
CA LEU A 101 13.11 -12.81 18.04
C LEU A 101 12.26 -13.09 16.81
N THR A 102 11.45 -12.10 16.42
CA THR A 102 10.63 -12.17 15.21
C THR A 102 11.18 -11.13 14.24
N GLU A 103 11.51 -11.58 13.04
CA GLU A 103 12.06 -10.71 12.01
C GLU A 103 11.30 -10.89 10.70
N TYR A 104 11.27 -9.83 9.90
CA TYR A 104 10.58 -9.82 8.61
C TYR A 104 11.56 -9.49 7.49
N LYS A 105 11.43 -10.23 6.39
CA LYS A 105 12.19 -10.00 5.16
C LYS A 105 11.23 -9.79 4.01
N ILE A 106 11.60 -8.94 3.06
CA ILE A 106 10.82 -8.81 1.84
C ILE A 106 11.18 -9.97 0.91
N THR A 107 10.17 -10.50 0.23
CA THR A 107 10.37 -11.56 -0.77
C THR A 107 10.62 -10.96 -2.14
N GLY A 108 11.01 -11.80 -3.12
CA GLY A 108 11.12 -11.36 -4.51
C GLY A 108 9.78 -10.85 -5.05
N GLU A 109 8.68 -11.54 -4.69
CA GLU A 109 7.33 -11.08 -5.02
C GLU A 109 7.04 -9.72 -4.42
N GLY A 110 7.42 -9.54 -3.15
CA GLY A 110 7.22 -8.27 -2.46
C GLY A 110 8.01 -7.13 -3.10
N LYS A 111 9.23 -7.40 -3.52
CA LYS A 111 10.04 -6.39 -4.20
C LYS A 111 9.40 -5.95 -5.51
N LYS A 112 8.90 -6.91 -6.28
CA LYS A 112 8.22 -6.60 -7.54
C LYS A 112 6.93 -5.83 -7.32
N ALA A 113 6.16 -6.23 -6.33
CA ALA A 113 4.91 -5.55 -6.01
C ALA A 113 5.16 -4.12 -5.55
N LEU A 114 6.18 -3.92 -4.71
CA LEU A 114 6.54 -2.60 -4.23
C LEU A 114 7.02 -1.71 -5.40
N GLU A 115 7.81 -2.27 -6.29
CA GLU A 115 8.28 -1.54 -7.47
C GLU A 115 7.12 -1.10 -8.35
N ARG A 116 6.16 -1.99 -8.61
CA ARG A 116 4.96 -1.65 -9.39
C ARG A 116 4.17 -0.54 -8.71
N TYR A 117 4.01 -0.66 -7.39
CA TYR A 117 3.29 0.34 -6.62
C TYR A 117 3.95 1.73 -6.75
N LEU A 118 5.28 1.77 -6.59
CA LEU A 118 6.02 3.03 -6.67
C LEU A 118 5.94 3.62 -8.08
N ASN A 119 5.99 2.79 -9.11
CA ASN A 119 5.86 3.25 -10.49
C ASN A 119 4.48 3.85 -10.76
N HIS A 120 3.44 3.23 -10.22
CA HIS A 120 2.08 3.74 -10.38
C HIS A 120 1.92 5.07 -9.65
N MET A 121 2.47 5.19 -8.44
CA MET A 121 2.43 6.44 -7.70
C MET A 121 3.19 7.54 -8.42
N GLU A 122 4.34 7.21 -8.99
CA GLU A 122 5.12 8.16 -9.77
C GLU A 122 4.34 8.65 -10.99
N ALA A 123 3.66 7.75 -11.67
CA ALA A 123 2.83 8.11 -12.82
C ALA A 123 1.71 9.06 -12.42
N LEU A 124 1.09 8.82 -11.26
CA LEU A 124 0.04 9.70 -10.75
C LEU A 124 0.59 11.08 -10.43
N ILE A 125 1.73 11.13 -9.75
CA ILE A 125 2.37 12.40 -9.39
C ILE A 125 2.71 13.19 -10.66
N LYS A 126 3.26 12.52 -11.66
CA LYS A 126 3.59 13.12 -12.94
C LYS A 126 2.37 13.71 -13.63
N ALA A 127 1.27 12.95 -13.63
CA ALA A 127 0.03 13.42 -14.23
C ALA A 127 -0.47 14.68 -13.54
N MET A 128 -0.37 14.72 -12.21
CA MET A 128 -0.78 15.89 -11.44
C MET A 128 0.09 17.11 -11.73
N LYS A 129 1.39 16.90 -11.92
CA LYS A 129 2.32 17.99 -12.20
C LYS A 129 2.16 18.57 -13.61
N ASN A 130 1.65 17.77 -14.55
CA ASN A 130 1.48 18.17 -15.93
C ASN A 130 0.12 18.78 -16.20
N VAL A 131 -0.68 18.99 -15.19
CA VAL A 131 -2.00 19.64 -15.28
C VAL A 131 -1.94 21.19 -15.00
#